data_296a9e1f353b3bb8833c11afffbecb16
#
_entry.id   296a9e1f353b3bb8833c11afffbecb16
#
_cell.length_a   1.000
_cell.length_b   1.000
_cell.length_c   1.000
_cell.angle_alpha   90.00
_cell.angle_beta   90.00
_cell.angle_gamma   90.00
#
_symmetry.space_group_name_H-M   'P 1'
#
loop_
_entity.id
_entity.type
_entity.pdbx_description
1 polymer ?
#
loop_
_entity_poly.entity_id
_entity_poly.type
_entity_poly.pdbx_seq_one_letter_code
_entity_poly.pdbx_strand_id
1 'polypeptide(L)'
;GKTSVSAALQELHGFVPISSGYFLRTQLTVRNEPLDRHNLQELGDSQDKFTDFSWLIESVANPAIQDQPAVENWLLDAVRKPRQVELFRLRFGNAVRHVHIVAPEPVLQQRYVVRGTADLNEYLASVAHPNEQSARSLGDFADKVLDTHTYTPFQVADQIMEIWEM
;
A
#
# COMPACT_ATOMS: atom_id res chain seq x y z
N GLY A 1 -2.92 11.47 -1.83
CA GLY A 1 -1.78 11.15 -1.02
C GLY A 1 -0.93 10.02 -1.55
N LYS A 2 -1.22 8.77 -1.20
CA LYS A 2 -0.38 7.60 -1.57
C LYS A 2 -0.07 7.52 -3.06
N THR A 3 -1.06 7.59 -3.92
CA THR A 3 -0.86 7.46 -5.37
C THR A 3 0.07 8.54 -5.94
N SER A 4 -0.05 9.77 -5.46
CA SER A 4 0.82 10.88 -5.92
C SER A 4 2.26 10.71 -5.41
N VAL A 5 2.44 10.24 -4.17
CA VAL A 5 3.76 9.93 -3.61
C VAL A 5 4.39 8.73 -4.33
N SER A 6 3.61 7.69 -4.62
CA SER A 6 4.05 6.55 -5.42
C SER A 6 4.55 6.97 -6.81
N ALA A 7 3.80 7.85 -7.49
CA ALA A 7 4.22 8.40 -8.78
C ALA A 7 5.52 9.21 -8.67
N ALA A 8 5.66 10.03 -7.63
CA ALA A 8 6.89 10.80 -7.40
C ALA A 8 8.12 9.91 -7.14
N LEU A 9 7.95 8.83 -6.35
CA LEU A 9 9.02 7.84 -6.12
C LEU A 9 9.45 7.14 -7.43
N GLN A 10 8.49 6.80 -8.28
CA GLN A 10 8.79 6.21 -9.58
C GLN A 10 9.56 7.18 -10.48
N GLU A 11 9.10 8.43 -10.55
CA GLU A 11 9.67 9.46 -11.42
C GLU A 11 11.08 9.91 -10.98
N LEU A 12 11.25 10.20 -9.67
CA LEU A 12 12.49 10.76 -9.14
C LEU A 12 13.55 9.72 -8.78
N HIS A 13 13.12 8.56 -8.31
CA HIS A 13 13.99 7.58 -7.65
C HIS A 13 13.92 6.18 -8.26
N GLY A 14 13.23 6.03 -9.40
CA GLY A 14 13.20 4.78 -10.16
C GLY A 14 12.55 3.59 -9.44
N PHE A 15 11.64 3.85 -8.49
CA PHE A 15 10.89 2.78 -7.85
C PHE A 15 9.97 2.07 -8.83
N VAL A 16 9.90 0.75 -8.74
CA VAL A 16 8.97 -0.07 -9.50
C VAL A 16 7.87 -0.56 -8.56
N PRO A 17 6.57 -0.32 -8.89
CA PRO A 17 5.47 -0.73 -8.04
C PRO A 17 5.24 -2.25 -8.11
N ILE A 18 5.00 -2.84 -6.93
CA ILE A 18 4.50 -4.20 -6.78
C ILE A 18 2.99 -4.10 -6.52
N SER A 19 2.17 -4.76 -7.35
CA SER A 19 0.72 -4.67 -7.30
C SER A 19 0.06 -5.95 -6.80
N SER A 20 -0.34 -5.94 -5.53
CA SER A 20 -1.20 -6.99 -4.96
C SER A 20 -2.57 -7.05 -5.64
N GLY A 21 -3.10 -5.88 -6.04
CA GLY A 21 -4.36 -5.79 -6.78
C GLY A 21 -4.30 -6.47 -8.14
N TYR A 22 -3.18 -6.40 -8.84
CA TYR A 22 -2.99 -7.12 -10.10
C TYR A 22 -3.05 -8.64 -9.88
N PHE A 23 -2.35 -9.16 -8.88
CA PHE A 23 -2.39 -10.57 -8.51
C PHE A 23 -3.82 -11.03 -8.20
N LEU A 24 -4.54 -10.31 -7.35
CA LEU A 24 -5.91 -10.67 -6.97
C LEU A 24 -6.87 -10.65 -8.18
N ARG A 25 -6.77 -9.66 -9.07
CA ARG A 25 -7.58 -9.62 -10.31
C ARG A 25 -7.28 -10.81 -11.21
N THR A 26 -6.01 -11.17 -11.36
CA THR A 26 -5.62 -12.35 -12.15
C THR A 26 -6.24 -13.62 -11.58
N GLN A 27 -6.22 -13.78 -10.26
CA GLN A 27 -6.83 -14.93 -9.59
C GLN A 27 -8.35 -14.98 -9.80
N LEU A 28 -9.06 -13.87 -9.67
CA LEU A 28 -10.50 -13.78 -9.91
C LEU A 28 -10.84 -14.07 -11.38
N THR A 29 -10.03 -13.56 -12.32
CA THR A 29 -10.22 -13.83 -13.76
C THR A 29 -10.09 -15.31 -14.06
N VAL A 30 -9.10 -16.00 -13.52
CA VAL A 30 -8.92 -17.45 -13.68
C VAL A 30 -10.12 -18.25 -13.14
N ARG A 31 -10.74 -17.75 -12.07
CA ARG A 31 -11.93 -18.35 -11.45
C ARG A 31 -13.25 -17.98 -12.12
N ASN A 32 -13.23 -17.10 -13.13
CA ASN A 32 -14.41 -16.48 -13.73
C ASN A 32 -15.32 -15.75 -12.72
N GLU A 33 -14.71 -15.13 -11.70
CA GLU A 33 -15.41 -14.35 -10.68
C GLU A 33 -15.39 -12.85 -11.04
N PRO A 34 -16.42 -12.07 -10.61
CA PRO A 34 -16.47 -10.63 -10.87
C PRO A 34 -15.28 -9.88 -10.30
N LEU A 35 -14.76 -8.89 -11.06
CA LEU A 35 -13.61 -8.04 -10.66
C LEU A 35 -14.04 -6.81 -9.85
N ASP A 36 -15.08 -6.93 -9.05
CA ASP A 36 -15.55 -5.85 -8.18
C ASP A 36 -14.74 -5.73 -6.88
N ARG A 37 -14.94 -4.63 -6.18
CA ARG A 37 -14.22 -4.32 -4.95
C ARG A 37 -14.48 -5.35 -3.85
N HIS A 38 -15.69 -5.86 -3.75
CA HIS A 38 -16.08 -6.83 -2.73
C HIS A 38 -15.31 -8.15 -2.91
N ASN A 39 -15.34 -8.72 -4.11
CA ASN A 39 -14.64 -9.97 -4.43
C ASN A 39 -13.12 -9.85 -4.28
N LEU A 40 -12.53 -8.70 -4.69
CA LEU A 40 -11.11 -8.44 -4.47
C LEU A 40 -10.75 -8.40 -2.99
N GLN A 41 -11.60 -7.80 -2.17
CA GLN A 41 -11.40 -7.70 -0.73
C GLN A 41 -11.55 -9.06 -0.04
N GLU A 42 -12.59 -9.81 -0.36
CA GLU A 42 -12.81 -11.16 0.17
C GLU A 42 -11.67 -12.11 -0.20
N LEU A 43 -11.20 -12.05 -1.44
CA LEU A 43 -10.07 -12.85 -1.86
C LEU A 43 -8.79 -12.47 -1.10
N GLY A 44 -8.51 -11.18 -0.92
CA GLY A 44 -7.37 -10.70 -0.15
C GLY A 44 -7.42 -11.18 1.31
N ASP A 45 -8.57 -11.04 1.97
CA ASP A 45 -8.78 -11.52 3.35
C ASP A 45 -8.70 -13.06 3.45
N SER A 46 -9.14 -13.78 2.44
CA SER A 46 -8.99 -15.24 2.34
C SER A 46 -7.52 -15.63 2.20
N GLN A 47 -6.76 -14.95 1.34
CA GLN A 47 -5.32 -15.17 1.19
C GLN A 47 -4.57 -14.91 2.51
N ASP A 48 -4.91 -13.83 3.21
CA ASP A 48 -4.34 -13.51 4.52
C ASP A 48 -4.53 -14.66 5.53
N LYS A 49 -5.74 -15.19 5.61
CA LYS A 49 -6.06 -16.30 6.53
C LYS A 49 -5.39 -17.61 6.13
N PHE A 50 -5.41 -17.92 4.84
CA PHE A 50 -4.95 -19.21 4.33
C PHE A 50 -3.43 -19.34 4.39
N THR A 51 -2.70 -18.23 4.23
CA THR A 51 -1.23 -18.20 4.12
C THR A 51 -0.55 -17.59 5.34
N ASP A 52 -1.28 -17.26 6.41
CA ASP A 52 -0.77 -16.42 7.51
C ASP A 52 -0.08 -15.15 6.98
N PHE A 53 -0.74 -14.46 6.04
CA PHE A 53 -0.29 -13.21 5.40
C PHE A 53 0.95 -13.33 4.51
N SER A 54 1.52 -14.53 4.29
CA SER A 54 2.76 -14.67 3.50
C SER A 54 2.56 -14.51 1.99
N TRP A 55 1.33 -14.56 1.47
CA TRP A 55 1.05 -14.46 0.04
C TRP A 55 1.59 -13.20 -0.63
N LEU A 56 1.61 -12.06 0.09
CA LEU A 56 2.18 -10.81 -0.45
C LEU A 56 3.67 -10.95 -0.79
N ILE A 57 4.40 -11.73 0.00
CA ILE A 57 5.81 -11.99 -0.25
C ILE A 57 5.96 -13.10 -1.30
N GLU A 58 5.36 -14.27 -1.04
CA GLU A 58 5.63 -15.47 -1.83
C GLU A 58 5.00 -15.42 -3.23
N SER A 59 3.78 -14.86 -3.35
CA SER A 59 3.05 -14.84 -4.61
C SER A 59 3.08 -13.50 -5.34
N VAL A 60 3.54 -12.43 -4.72
CA VAL A 60 3.52 -11.08 -5.33
C VAL A 60 4.93 -10.48 -5.37
N ALA A 61 5.57 -10.26 -4.21
CA ALA A 61 6.85 -9.56 -4.18
C ALA A 61 8.01 -10.41 -4.73
N ASN A 62 8.20 -11.64 -4.27
CA ASN A 62 9.28 -12.50 -4.72
C ASN A 62 9.26 -12.73 -6.23
N PRO A 63 8.14 -13.09 -6.87
CA PRO A 63 8.09 -13.25 -8.33
C PRO A 63 8.46 -11.97 -9.08
N ALA A 64 7.93 -10.80 -8.65
CA ALA A 64 8.22 -9.52 -9.27
C ALA A 64 9.72 -9.18 -9.21
N ILE A 65 10.35 -9.39 -8.05
CA ILE A 65 11.78 -9.13 -7.83
C ILE A 65 12.65 -10.10 -8.66
N GLN A 66 12.27 -11.36 -8.73
CA GLN A 66 13.00 -12.39 -9.51
C GLN A 66 12.92 -12.14 -11.01
N ASP A 67 11.76 -11.69 -11.51
CA ASP A 67 11.54 -11.40 -12.92
C ASP A 67 12.31 -10.17 -13.41
N GLN A 68 12.68 -9.26 -12.52
CA GLN A 68 13.37 -8.01 -12.86
C GLN A 68 14.59 -7.77 -11.96
N PRO A 69 15.64 -8.58 -12.07
CA PRO A 69 16.80 -8.53 -11.15
C PRO A 69 17.63 -7.24 -11.25
N ALA A 70 17.46 -6.45 -12.30
CA ALA A 70 18.12 -5.16 -12.45
C ALA A 70 17.42 -4.01 -11.70
N VAL A 71 16.22 -4.23 -11.19
CA VAL A 71 15.48 -3.22 -10.42
C VAL A 71 15.97 -3.23 -8.97
N GLU A 72 16.45 -2.09 -8.51
CA GLU A 72 16.99 -1.94 -7.14
C GLU A 72 15.93 -1.47 -6.14
N ASN A 73 14.97 -0.64 -6.58
CA ASN A 73 13.99 0.01 -5.71
C ASN A 73 12.58 -0.47 -6.01
N TRP A 74 11.92 -1.01 -5.01
CA TRP A 74 10.57 -1.56 -5.11
C TRP A 74 9.61 -0.84 -4.18
N LEU A 75 8.36 -0.68 -4.60
CA LEU A 75 7.30 -0.03 -3.85
C LEU A 75 6.07 -0.91 -3.75
N LEU A 76 5.64 -1.22 -2.53
CA LEU A 76 4.36 -1.86 -2.24
C LEU A 76 3.47 -0.89 -1.46
N ASP A 77 2.36 -0.44 -2.04
CA ASP A 77 1.48 0.57 -1.45
C ASP A 77 0.18 0.03 -0.84
N ALA A 78 0.01 -1.28 -0.83
CA ALA A 78 -1.23 -1.95 -0.46
C ALA A 78 -1.18 -2.70 0.89
N VAL A 79 -0.19 -2.42 1.72
CA VAL A 79 -0.06 -3.01 3.06
C VAL A 79 -1.12 -2.42 3.99
N ARG A 80 -1.85 -3.27 4.72
CA ARG A 80 -2.97 -2.87 5.57
C ARG A 80 -2.96 -3.47 6.97
N LYS A 81 -2.10 -4.46 7.22
CA LYS A 81 -2.10 -5.21 8.48
C LYS A 81 -0.69 -5.32 9.07
N PRO A 82 -0.55 -5.21 10.42
CA PRO A 82 0.76 -5.28 11.09
C PRO A 82 1.56 -6.52 10.73
N ARG A 83 0.90 -7.68 10.64
CA ARG A 83 1.56 -8.96 10.30
C ARG A 83 2.21 -8.92 8.92
N GLN A 84 1.62 -8.23 7.95
CA GLN A 84 2.24 -8.05 6.62
C GLN A 84 3.55 -7.27 6.72
N VAL A 85 3.58 -6.17 7.48
CA VAL A 85 4.81 -5.38 7.72
C VAL A 85 5.88 -6.23 8.40
N GLU A 86 5.50 -6.96 9.45
CA GLU A 86 6.39 -7.86 10.18
C GLU A 86 7.05 -8.88 9.27
N LEU A 87 6.28 -9.56 8.43
CA LEU A 87 6.79 -10.58 7.50
C LEU A 87 7.75 -9.99 6.47
N PHE A 88 7.47 -8.78 5.94
CA PHE A 88 8.41 -8.09 5.05
C PHE A 88 9.73 -7.75 5.77
N ARG A 89 9.67 -7.28 7.01
CA ARG A 89 10.87 -7.02 7.82
C ARG A 89 11.65 -8.28 8.11
N LEU A 90 10.99 -9.38 8.43
CA LEU A 90 11.64 -10.68 8.65
C LEU A 90 12.32 -11.20 7.37
N ARG A 91 11.69 -11.01 6.22
CA ARG A 91 12.18 -11.53 4.94
C ARG A 91 13.33 -10.70 4.36
N PHE A 92 13.25 -9.38 4.43
CA PHE A 92 14.15 -8.47 3.73
C PHE A 92 15.02 -7.62 4.68
N GLY A 93 14.79 -7.69 5.97
CA GLY A 93 15.61 -7.02 6.99
C GLY A 93 15.73 -5.52 6.76
N ASN A 94 16.95 -5.02 6.80
CA ASN A 94 17.28 -3.60 6.66
C ASN A 94 17.01 -3.04 5.24
N ALA A 95 16.72 -3.88 4.26
CA ALA A 95 16.31 -3.43 2.92
C ALA A 95 14.86 -2.92 2.88
N VAL A 96 14.06 -3.16 3.93
CA VAL A 96 12.66 -2.69 4.01
C VAL A 96 12.55 -1.45 4.87
N ARG A 97 11.77 -0.49 4.36
CA ARG A 97 11.27 0.65 5.15
C ARG A 97 9.76 0.74 5.03
N HIS A 98 9.11 0.88 6.16
CA HIS A 98 7.67 1.13 6.24
C HIS A 98 7.44 2.61 6.50
N VAL A 99 6.86 3.29 5.53
CA VAL A 99 6.48 4.70 5.63
C VAL A 99 4.98 4.82 5.70
N HIS A 100 4.47 5.51 6.70
CA HIS A 100 3.05 5.79 6.86
C HIS A 100 2.72 7.19 6.38
N ILE A 101 1.77 7.29 5.45
CA ILE A 101 1.35 8.57 4.87
C ILE A 101 0.06 9.01 5.53
N VAL A 102 0.07 10.22 6.10
CA VAL A 102 -1.08 10.82 6.77
C VAL A 102 -1.52 12.13 6.12
N ALA A 103 -2.73 12.55 6.43
CA ALA A 103 -3.23 13.91 6.23
C ALA A 103 -4.35 14.17 7.25
N PRO A 104 -4.63 15.44 7.61
CA PRO A 104 -5.77 15.79 8.46
C PRO A 104 -7.09 15.27 7.89
N GLU A 105 -8.00 14.83 8.76
CA GLU A 105 -9.29 14.24 8.36
C GLU A 105 -10.10 15.12 7.39
N PRO A 106 -10.23 16.44 7.57
CA PRO A 106 -10.93 17.30 6.61
C PRO A 106 -10.32 17.25 5.20
N VAL A 107 -8.98 17.15 5.12
CA VAL A 107 -8.25 17.05 3.84
C VAL A 107 -8.52 15.69 3.17
N LEU A 108 -8.57 14.61 3.94
CA LEU A 108 -8.91 13.28 3.43
C LEU A 108 -10.34 13.24 2.88
N GLN A 109 -11.31 13.79 3.62
CA GLN A 109 -12.70 13.92 3.18
C GLN A 109 -12.81 14.71 1.87
N GLN A 110 -12.20 15.88 1.81
CA GLN A 110 -12.19 16.71 0.60
C GLN A 110 -11.60 15.98 -0.59
N ARG A 111 -10.45 15.32 -0.42
CA ARG A 111 -9.80 14.54 -1.48
C ARG A 111 -10.65 13.37 -1.96
N TYR A 112 -11.42 12.75 -1.06
CA TYR A 112 -12.32 11.65 -1.40
C TYR A 112 -13.49 12.13 -2.24
N VAL A 113 -14.14 13.21 -1.85
CA VAL A 113 -15.29 13.82 -2.57
C VAL A 113 -14.87 14.35 -3.95
N VAL A 114 -13.73 15.05 -4.04
CA VAL A 114 -13.21 15.61 -5.30
C VAL A 114 -12.89 14.54 -6.35
N ARG A 115 -12.58 13.31 -5.94
CA ARG A 115 -12.40 12.19 -6.88
C ARG A 115 -13.68 11.75 -7.59
N GLY A 116 -14.84 12.33 -7.22
CA GLY A 116 -16.07 12.28 -8.01
C GLY A 116 -16.87 10.97 -7.96
N THR A 117 -16.57 10.06 -7.04
CA THR A 117 -17.21 8.73 -6.99
C THR A 117 -18.06 8.49 -5.75
N ALA A 118 -18.05 9.39 -4.75
CA ALA A 118 -18.66 9.10 -3.48
C ALA A 118 -19.08 10.35 -2.70
N ASP A 119 -20.13 10.24 -1.94
CA ASP A 119 -20.58 11.25 -0.99
C ASP A 119 -19.90 11.07 0.40
N LEU A 120 -20.25 11.95 1.33
CA LEU A 120 -19.71 11.91 2.69
C LEU A 120 -20.09 10.60 3.43
N ASN A 121 -21.26 10.05 3.18
CA ASN A 121 -21.72 8.81 3.83
C ASN A 121 -20.88 7.61 3.37
N GLU A 122 -20.57 7.53 2.09
CA GLU A 122 -19.67 6.50 1.53
C GLU A 122 -18.25 6.64 2.09
N TYR A 123 -17.77 7.88 2.27
CA TYR A 123 -16.50 8.13 2.94
C TYR A 123 -16.50 7.58 4.36
N LEU A 124 -17.51 7.94 5.18
CA LEU A 124 -17.63 7.48 6.56
C LEU A 124 -17.72 5.94 6.66
N ALA A 125 -18.48 5.31 5.77
CA ALA A 125 -18.56 3.86 5.70
C ALA A 125 -17.21 3.22 5.34
N SER A 126 -16.47 3.82 4.42
CA SER A 126 -15.12 3.37 4.04
C SER A 126 -14.14 3.47 5.21
N VAL A 127 -14.16 4.58 5.95
CA VAL A 127 -13.29 4.79 7.13
C VAL A 127 -13.62 3.82 8.26
N ALA A 128 -14.90 3.48 8.45
CA ALA A 128 -15.33 2.53 9.48
C ALA A 128 -14.97 1.07 9.15
N HIS A 129 -14.57 0.78 7.92
CA HIS A 129 -14.22 -0.58 7.52
C HIS A 129 -13.00 -1.10 8.31
N PRO A 130 -13.02 -2.36 8.82
CA PRO A 130 -11.92 -2.91 9.63
C PRO A 130 -10.54 -2.85 8.95
N ASN A 131 -10.46 -3.06 7.64
CA ASN A 131 -9.21 -2.98 6.90
C ASN A 131 -8.65 -1.54 6.82
N GLU A 132 -9.50 -0.52 6.77
CA GLU A 132 -9.08 0.88 6.82
C GLU A 132 -8.61 1.26 8.22
N GLN A 133 -9.32 0.83 9.26
CA GLN A 133 -8.92 1.04 10.65
C GLN A 133 -7.57 0.38 10.95
N SER A 134 -7.38 -0.85 10.48
CA SER A 134 -6.10 -1.55 10.59
C SER A 134 -4.98 -0.82 9.84
N ALA A 135 -5.25 -0.35 8.60
CA ALA A 135 -4.27 0.41 7.82
C ALA A 135 -3.87 1.72 8.52
N ARG A 136 -4.81 2.43 9.14
CA ARG A 136 -4.52 3.66 9.89
C ARG A 136 -3.66 3.41 11.13
N SER A 137 -3.82 2.28 11.81
CA SER A 137 -3.03 1.91 12.99
C SER A 137 -1.56 1.58 12.66
N LEU A 138 -1.22 1.37 11.40
CA LEU A 138 0.15 1.05 10.97
C LEU A 138 1.14 2.20 11.21
N GLY A 139 0.67 3.43 11.42
CA GLY A 139 1.52 4.55 11.78
C GLY A 139 2.37 4.31 13.02
N ASP A 140 1.84 3.56 13.98
CA ASP A 140 2.53 3.23 15.25
C ASP A 140 3.73 2.29 15.04
N PHE A 141 3.78 1.59 13.92
CA PHE A 141 4.82 0.62 13.55
C PHE A 141 5.72 1.12 12.41
N ALA A 142 5.47 2.33 11.90
CA ALA A 142 6.19 2.87 10.76
C ALA A 142 7.61 3.33 11.15
N ASP A 143 8.54 3.17 10.23
CA ASP A 143 9.89 3.74 10.36
C ASP A 143 9.82 5.27 10.27
N LYS A 144 8.87 5.81 9.51
CA LYS A 144 8.56 7.24 9.43
C LYS A 144 7.09 7.48 9.10
N VAL A 145 6.54 8.55 9.68
CA VAL A 145 5.20 9.07 9.36
C VAL A 145 5.37 10.40 8.65
N LEU A 146 4.75 10.55 7.46
CA LEU A 146 4.87 11.74 6.63
C LEU A 146 3.50 12.34 6.31
N ASP A 147 3.36 13.65 6.51
CA ASP A 147 2.12 14.39 6.28
C ASP A 147 2.08 14.96 4.85
N THR A 148 1.14 14.48 4.04
CA THR A 148 0.91 14.93 2.67
C THR A 148 0.07 16.20 2.56
N HIS A 149 -0.32 16.81 3.67
CA HIS A 149 -0.92 18.15 3.68
C HIS A 149 0.16 19.23 3.72
N THR A 150 1.22 18.98 4.49
CA THR A 150 2.33 19.91 4.70
C THR A 150 3.34 19.87 3.56
N TYR A 151 3.58 18.69 2.99
CA TYR A 151 4.60 18.46 1.95
C TYR A 151 3.99 18.08 0.61
N THR A 152 4.62 18.53 -0.48
CA THR A 152 4.29 18.06 -1.82
C THR A 152 4.67 16.58 -2.00
N PRO A 153 4.08 15.86 -2.97
CA PRO A 153 4.46 14.47 -3.25
C PRO A 153 5.96 14.28 -3.52
N PHE A 154 6.60 15.23 -4.20
CA PHE A 154 8.04 15.18 -4.48
C PHE A 154 8.88 15.35 -3.21
N GLN A 155 8.53 16.30 -2.35
CA GLN A 155 9.19 16.48 -1.05
C GLN A 155 9.02 15.25 -0.16
N VAL A 156 7.84 14.61 -0.18
CA VAL A 156 7.62 13.34 0.55
C VAL A 156 8.49 12.23 -0.02
N ALA A 157 8.63 12.13 -1.34
CA ALA A 157 9.49 11.13 -1.98
C ALA A 157 10.96 11.31 -1.58
N ASP A 158 11.47 12.55 -1.56
CA ASP A 158 12.84 12.84 -1.12
C ASP A 158 13.04 12.47 0.36
N GLN A 159 12.10 12.82 1.24
CA GLN A 159 12.16 12.44 2.66
C GLN A 159 12.11 10.92 2.88
N ILE A 160 11.45 10.18 2.00
CA ILE A 160 11.47 8.71 2.04
C ILE A 160 12.88 8.18 1.75
N MET A 161 13.59 8.76 0.79
CA MET A 161 14.97 8.34 0.47
C MET A 161 15.93 8.58 1.62
N GLU A 162 15.79 9.68 2.35
CA GLU A 162 16.61 10.00 3.52
C GLU A 162 16.58 8.92 4.62
N ILE A 163 15.52 8.09 4.68
CA ILE A 163 15.39 7.04 5.72
C ILE A 163 16.45 5.96 5.57
N TRP A 164 16.98 5.71 4.36
CA TRP A 164 18.05 4.75 4.14
C TRP A 164 19.43 5.32 4.42
N GLU A 165 19.57 6.64 4.50
CA GLU A 165 20.83 7.33 4.79
C GLU A 165 21.08 7.46 6.30
N MET A 166 20.06 7.20 7.13
CA MET A 166 20.14 7.22 8.59
C MET A 166 20.61 5.87 9.16
#